data_60878df1a836b0057f383a0e4fe0bc7b
#
_entry.id   60878df1a836b0057f383a0e4fe0bc7b
#
_cell.length_a   1.000
_cell.length_b   1.000
_cell.length_c   1.000
_cell.angle_alpha   90.00
_cell.angle_beta   90.00
_cell.angle_gamma   90.00
#
_symmetry.space_group_name_H-M   'P 1'
#
loop_
_entity.id
_entity.type
_entity.pdbx_description
1 polymer ?
#
loop_
_entity_poly.entity_id
_entity_poly.type
_entity_poly.pdbx_seq_one_letter_code
_entity_poly.pdbx_strand_id
1 'polypeptide(L)'
;MVLAFLEHPEATLHMMGEECGGDEIFSHSLNVTVLCMMLAKGLELTPEQARTLGLGAMLHDIGLMDVPDRLLKLRPDEYTRPERDLRARHCEYGLRIGKQLGLPADILAIIFQHHEMVDGSGYPLGSKQDKITLPARIVALVNYYDNLCNPIDYAQA
;
A
#
# COMPACT_ATOMS: atom_id res chain seq x y z
N MET A 1 10.42 -13.53 12.06
CA MET A 1 10.94 -12.64 11.02
C MET A 1 10.50 -11.19 11.24
N VAL A 2 9.21 -10.86 11.29
CA VAL A 2 8.72 -9.46 11.48
C VAL A 2 9.25 -8.80 12.77
N LEU A 3 9.38 -9.52 13.88
CA LEU A 3 9.90 -8.99 15.15
C LEU A 3 11.37 -8.59 15.08
N ALA A 4 12.18 -9.27 14.28
CA ALA A 4 13.61 -8.94 14.13
C ALA A 4 13.83 -7.57 13.47
N PHE A 5 12.97 -7.16 12.54
CA PHE A 5 13.01 -5.83 11.90
C PHE A 5 12.70 -4.69 12.89
N LEU A 6 11.91 -4.96 13.93
CA LEU A 6 11.54 -3.97 14.95
C LEU A 6 12.67 -3.72 15.96
N GLU A 7 13.64 -4.61 16.06
CA GLU A 7 14.78 -4.47 16.97
C GLU A 7 15.91 -3.62 16.39
N HIS A 8 16.02 -3.55 15.05
CA HIS A 8 17.09 -2.83 14.34
C HIS A 8 16.53 -1.96 13.20
N PRO A 9 15.88 -0.83 13.51
CA PRO A 9 15.23 0.02 12.51
C PRO A 9 16.21 0.60 11.47
N GLU A 10 17.43 0.91 11.87
CA GLU A 10 18.46 1.44 10.95
C GLU A 10 18.91 0.40 9.93
N ALA A 11 19.11 -0.87 10.35
CA ALA A 11 19.44 -1.97 9.46
C ALA A 11 18.29 -2.27 8.49
N THR A 12 17.05 -2.16 8.96
CA THR A 12 15.85 -2.33 8.15
C THR A 12 15.75 -1.28 7.04
N LEU A 13 15.96 0.00 7.38
CA LEU A 13 15.96 1.10 6.40
C LEU A 13 17.11 0.95 5.38
N HIS A 14 18.26 0.45 5.80
CA HIS A 14 19.39 0.20 4.91
C HIS A 14 19.09 -0.92 3.89
N MET A 15 18.46 -2.01 4.35
CA MET A 15 18.06 -3.11 3.47
C MET A 15 16.98 -2.72 2.45
N MET A 16 16.13 -1.74 2.77
CA MET A 16 15.12 -1.21 1.85
C MET A 16 15.72 -0.40 0.70
N GLY A 17 16.92 0.16 0.89
CA GLY A 17 17.65 0.92 -0.14
C GLY A 17 18.53 0.05 -1.05
N GLU A 18 18.70 -1.25 -0.76
CA GLU A 18 19.40 -2.18 -1.64
C GLU A 18 18.40 -2.79 -2.62
N GLU A 19 18.65 -2.67 -3.91
CA GLU A 19 17.87 -3.27 -5.00
C GLU A 19 17.79 -4.79 -4.78
N CYS A 20 16.73 -5.25 -4.14
CA CYS A 20 16.33 -6.64 -4.25
C CYS A 20 15.83 -6.82 -5.69
N GLY A 21 16.67 -7.34 -6.58
CA GLY A 21 16.35 -7.61 -7.99
C GLY A 21 15.13 -8.51 -8.10
N GLY A 22 13.95 -7.89 -8.17
CA GLY A 22 12.64 -8.50 -8.20
C GLY A 22 11.60 -7.45 -8.57
N ASP A 23 10.38 -7.88 -8.83
CA ASP A 23 9.25 -7.06 -9.22
C ASP A 23 9.13 -5.82 -8.29
N GLU A 24 9.21 -4.63 -8.87
CA GLU A 24 9.15 -3.33 -8.13
C GLU A 24 7.88 -3.20 -7.27
N ILE A 25 6.75 -3.77 -7.74
CA ILE A 25 5.49 -3.82 -7.00
C ILE A 25 5.65 -4.63 -5.70
N PHE A 26 6.40 -5.73 -5.75
CA PHE A 26 6.65 -6.54 -4.56
C PHE A 26 7.57 -5.81 -3.57
N SER A 27 8.63 -5.19 -4.06
CA SER A 27 9.54 -4.38 -3.23
C SER A 27 8.81 -3.22 -2.56
N HIS A 28 7.96 -2.49 -3.30
CA HIS A 28 7.08 -1.46 -2.77
C HIS A 28 6.18 -1.99 -1.65
N SER A 29 5.46 -3.08 -1.89
CA SER A 29 4.56 -3.66 -0.89
C SER A 29 5.30 -4.11 0.38
N LEU A 30 6.53 -4.63 0.23
CA LEU A 30 7.38 -4.99 1.35
C LEU A 30 7.83 -3.75 2.15
N ASN A 31 8.30 -2.70 1.48
CA ASN A 31 8.70 -1.44 2.08
C ASN A 31 7.56 -0.83 2.88
N VAL A 32 6.38 -0.69 2.27
CA VAL A 32 5.18 -0.17 2.94
C VAL A 32 4.83 -1.01 4.17
N THR A 33 4.92 -2.35 4.07
CA THR A 33 4.66 -3.24 5.20
C THR A 33 5.63 -3.01 6.36
N VAL A 34 6.94 -2.96 6.07
CA VAL A 34 7.97 -2.75 7.10
C VAL A 34 7.78 -1.40 7.80
N LEU A 35 7.57 -0.33 7.05
CA LEU A 35 7.34 1.01 7.61
C LEU A 35 6.05 1.06 8.45
N CYS A 36 4.97 0.43 8.00
CA CYS A 36 3.73 0.30 8.77
C CYS A 36 3.97 -0.45 10.10
N MET A 37 4.78 -1.50 10.10
CA MET A 37 5.12 -2.25 11.32
C MET A 37 5.97 -1.43 12.29
N MET A 38 6.90 -0.60 11.78
CA MET A 38 7.66 0.33 12.60
C MET A 38 6.73 1.37 13.26
N LEU A 39 5.79 1.93 12.50
CA LEU A 39 4.77 2.85 13.04
C LEU A 39 3.85 2.16 14.04
N ALA A 40 3.45 0.90 13.81
CA ALA A 40 2.63 0.13 14.75
C ALA A 40 3.28 0.04 16.12
N LYS A 41 4.61 -0.16 16.17
CA LYS A 41 5.38 -0.15 17.43
C LYS A 41 5.38 1.24 18.07
N GLY A 42 5.65 2.29 17.30
CA GLY A 42 5.69 3.67 17.80
C GLY A 42 4.34 4.19 18.30
N LEU A 43 3.23 3.67 17.73
CA LEU A 43 1.86 3.99 18.11
C LEU A 43 1.30 3.04 19.21
N GLU A 44 2.13 2.13 19.72
CA GLU A 44 1.76 1.14 20.75
C GLU A 44 0.50 0.33 20.38
N LEU A 45 0.35 -0.03 19.09
CA LEU A 45 -0.77 -0.84 18.64
C LEU A 45 -0.72 -2.24 19.27
N THR A 46 -1.91 -2.79 19.56
CA THR A 46 -1.99 -4.17 20.05
C THR A 46 -1.47 -5.16 19.01
N PRO A 47 -1.05 -6.37 19.41
CA PRO A 47 -0.57 -7.39 18.45
C PRO A 47 -1.59 -7.72 17.35
N GLU A 48 -2.89 -7.65 17.66
CA GLU A 48 -3.97 -7.87 16.70
C GLU A 48 -4.06 -6.72 15.68
N GLN A 49 -4.04 -5.47 16.17
CA GLN A 49 -4.03 -4.27 15.32
C GLN A 49 -2.77 -4.23 14.42
N ALA A 50 -1.61 -4.55 14.97
CA ALA A 50 -0.36 -4.61 14.21
C ALA A 50 -0.41 -5.70 13.12
N ARG A 51 -1.00 -6.87 13.41
CA ARG A 51 -1.19 -7.94 12.43
C ARG A 51 -2.12 -7.50 11.30
N THR A 52 -3.26 -6.88 11.63
CA THR A 52 -4.21 -6.34 10.66
C THR A 52 -3.55 -5.29 9.76
N LEU A 53 -2.81 -4.35 10.36
CA LEU A 53 -2.08 -3.31 9.64
C LEU A 53 -1.03 -3.91 8.70
N GLY A 54 -0.21 -4.86 9.18
CA GLY A 54 0.84 -5.49 8.39
C GLY A 54 0.30 -6.30 7.20
N LEU A 55 -0.77 -7.11 7.42
CA LEU A 55 -1.42 -7.85 6.33
C LEU A 55 -2.10 -6.89 5.34
N GLY A 56 -2.77 -5.85 5.82
CA GLY A 56 -3.39 -4.84 4.97
C GLY A 56 -2.35 -4.10 4.14
N ALA A 57 -1.22 -3.73 4.73
CA ALA A 57 -0.11 -3.08 4.04
C ALA A 57 0.52 -3.99 2.97
N MET A 58 0.72 -5.30 3.27
CA MET A 58 1.27 -6.26 2.30
C MET A 58 0.35 -6.46 1.09
N LEU A 59 -0.96 -6.38 1.29
CA LEU A 59 -1.96 -6.69 0.29
C LEU A 59 -2.66 -5.45 -0.29
N HIS A 60 -2.24 -4.23 0.09
CA HIS A 60 -2.97 -3.01 -0.30
C HIS A 60 -3.14 -2.88 -1.81
N ASP A 61 -2.13 -3.27 -2.56
CA ASP A 61 -2.07 -3.18 -4.03
C ASP A 61 -2.39 -4.50 -4.76
N ILE A 62 -2.94 -5.52 -4.06
CA ILE A 62 -3.26 -6.82 -4.69
C ILE A 62 -4.16 -6.68 -5.92
N GLY A 63 -4.97 -5.64 -5.99
CA GLY A 63 -5.83 -5.36 -7.14
C GLY A 63 -5.11 -4.93 -8.41
N LEU A 64 -3.82 -4.58 -8.35
CA LEU A 64 -3.02 -4.31 -9.54
C LEU A 64 -2.92 -5.53 -10.45
N MET A 65 -3.10 -6.75 -9.92
CA MET A 65 -3.14 -7.99 -10.72
C MET A 65 -4.21 -7.98 -11.82
N ASP A 66 -5.29 -7.21 -11.65
CA ASP A 66 -6.37 -7.08 -12.63
C ASP A 66 -6.29 -5.79 -13.46
N VAL A 67 -5.24 -5.00 -13.26
CA VAL A 67 -4.93 -3.85 -14.12
C VAL A 67 -4.11 -4.32 -15.31
N PRO A 68 -4.42 -3.88 -16.54
CA PRO A 68 -3.63 -4.27 -17.71
C PRO A 68 -2.15 -3.93 -17.59
N ASP A 69 -1.25 -4.88 -17.85
CA ASP A 69 0.21 -4.74 -17.74
C ASP A 69 0.76 -3.49 -18.43
N ARG A 70 0.20 -3.14 -19.61
CA ARG A 70 0.62 -1.94 -20.32
C ARG A 70 0.45 -0.65 -19.51
N LEU A 71 -0.54 -0.61 -18.59
CA LEU A 71 -0.75 0.55 -17.70
C LEU A 71 0.22 0.54 -16.54
N LEU A 72 0.62 -0.63 -16.04
CA LEU A 72 1.59 -0.74 -14.95
C LEU A 72 2.98 -0.24 -15.35
N LYS A 73 3.27 -0.23 -16.67
CA LYS A 73 4.55 0.23 -17.24
C LYS A 73 4.58 1.70 -17.65
N LEU A 74 3.46 2.41 -17.54
CA LEU A 74 3.41 3.84 -17.84
C LEU A 74 3.85 4.67 -16.63
N ARG A 75 4.61 5.73 -16.90
CA ARG A 75 4.92 6.74 -15.88
C ARG A 75 3.66 7.53 -15.51
N PRO A 76 3.60 8.10 -14.29
CA PRO A 76 2.42 8.85 -13.83
C PRO A 76 2.01 10.02 -14.75
N ASP A 77 2.97 10.65 -15.43
CA ASP A 77 2.76 11.75 -16.36
C ASP A 77 2.28 11.31 -17.77
N GLU A 78 2.40 10.02 -18.09
CA GLU A 78 2.00 9.45 -19.37
C GLU A 78 0.53 9.00 -19.40
N TYR A 79 -0.12 8.86 -18.24
CA TYR A 79 -1.51 8.44 -18.20
C TYR A 79 -2.45 9.49 -18.80
N THR A 80 -3.26 9.05 -19.74
CA THR A 80 -4.50 9.76 -20.08
C THR A 80 -5.48 9.70 -18.90
N ARG A 81 -6.48 10.60 -18.87
CA ARG A 81 -7.49 10.57 -17.81
C ARG A 81 -8.21 9.22 -17.70
N PRO A 82 -8.72 8.61 -18.79
CA PRO A 82 -9.33 7.28 -18.70
C PRO A 82 -8.41 6.18 -18.19
N GLU A 83 -7.12 6.23 -18.53
CA GLU A 83 -6.14 5.24 -18.07
C GLU A 83 -5.84 5.41 -16.58
N ARG A 84 -5.75 6.64 -16.10
CA ARG A 84 -5.61 6.95 -14.68
C ARG A 84 -6.82 6.44 -13.89
N ASP A 85 -8.04 6.71 -14.40
CA ASP A 85 -9.27 6.23 -13.79
C ASP A 85 -9.31 4.68 -13.77
N LEU A 86 -8.85 4.02 -14.84
CA LEU A 86 -8.78 2.56 -14.90
C LEU A 86 -7.76 1.99 -13.90
N ARG A 87 -6.56 2.61 -13.78
CA ARG A 87 -5.56 2.21 -12.80
C ARG A 87 -6.08 2.39 -11.37
N ALA A 88 -6.79 3.49 -11.08
CA ALA A 88 -7.37 3.74 -9.76
C ALA A 88 -8.38 2.68 -9.31
N ARG A 89 -8.97 1.92 -10.24
CA ARG A 89 -9.88 0.81 -9.93
C ARG A 89 -9.19 -0.39 -9.26
N HIS A 90 -7.87 -0.40 -9.11
CA HIS A 90 -7.19 -1.48 -8.36
C HIS A 90 -7.71 -1.59 -6.91
N CYS A 91 -8.17 -0.50 -6.29
CA CYS A 91 -8.81 -0.56 -4.97
C CYS A 91 -10.10 -1.41 -4.99
N GLU A 92 -10.93 -1.27 -6.05
CA GLU A 92 -12.14 -2.07 -6.23
C GLU A 92 -11.82 -3.54 -6.56
N TYR A 93 -10.82 -3.75 -7.42
CA TYR A 93 -10.35 -5.09 -7.78
C TYR A 93 -9.75 -5.80 -6.56
N GLY A 94 -8.93 -5.10 -5.78
CA GLY A 94 -8.36 -5.61 -4.55
C GLY A 94 -9.42 -5.98 -3.52
N LEU A 95 -10.46 -5.16 -3.35
CA LEU A 95 -11.61 -5.49 -2.50
C LEU A 95 -12.32 -6.77 -2.96
N ARG A 96 -12.51 -6.94 -4.28
CA ARG A 96 -13.11 -8.15 -4.86
C ARG A 96 -12.24 -9.38 -4.60
N ILE A 97 -10.94 -9.31 -4.91
CA ILE A 97 -9.97 -10.40 -4.68
C ILE A 97 -9.91 -10.74 -3.20
N GLY A 98 -9.79 -9.75 -2.33
CA GLY A 98 -9.74 -9.97 -0.88
C GLY A 98 -10.99 -10.66 -0.33
N LYS A 99 -12.19 -10.32 -0.83
CA LYS A 99 -13.44 -11.02 -0.49
C LYS A 99 -13.42 -12.49 -0.94
N GLN A 100 -12.93 -12.78 -2.13
CA GLN A 100 -12.78 -14.15 -2.64
C GLN A 100 -11.79 -14.97 -1.79
N LEU A 101 -10.76 -14.34 -1.26
CA LEU A 101 -9.79 -14.94 -0.34
C LEU A 101 -10.31 -15.06 1.09
N GLY A 102 -11.50 -14.53 1.41
CA GLY A 102 -12.08 -14.57 2.75
C GLY A 102 -11.35 -13.67 3.75
N LEU A 103 -10.73 -12.58 3.30
CA LEU A 103 -10.01 -11.65 4.18
C LEU A 103 -10.98 -10.94 5.14
N PRO A 104 -10.57 -10.68 6.41
CA PRO A 104 -11.35 -9.92 7.38
C PRO A 104 -11.72 -8.52 6.90
N ALA A 105 -12.84 -7.98 7.39
CA ALA A 105 -13.37 -6.69 6.98
C ALA A 105 -12.38 -5.52 7.18
N ASP A 106 -11.59 -5.58 8.24
CA ASP A 106 -10.60 -4.53 8.55
C ASP A 106 -9.46 -4.49 7.52
N ILE A 107 -9.02 -5.66 7.03
CA ILE A 107 -8.02 -5.76 5.95
C ILE A 107 -8.64 -5.29 4.64
N LEU A 108 -9.87 -5.68 4.34
CA LEU A 108 -10.60 -5.23 3.16
C LEU A 108 -10.76 -3.70 3.15
N ALA A 109 -10.98 -3.09 4.32
CA ALA A 109 -11.05 -1.64 4.45
C ALA A 109 -9.72 -0.97 4.11
N ILE A 110 -8.58 -1.53 4.54
CA ILE A 110 -7.25 -1.02 4.17
C ILE A 110 -7.05 -1.09 2.65
N ILE A 111 -7.27 -2.25 2.03
CA ILE A 111 -7.13 -2.47 0.59
C ILE A 111 -7.97 -1.47 -0.20
N PHE A 112 -9.19 -1.20 0.26
CA PHE A 112 -10.12 -0.32 -0.45
C PHE A 112 -9.85 1.17 -0.24
N GLN A 113 -9.33 1.57 0.94
CA GLN A 113 -9.25 2.97 1.36
C GLN A 113 -7.84 3.57 1.35
N HIS A 114 -6.79 2.81 0.98
CA HIS A 114 -5.41 3.29 1.08
C HIS A 114 -5.05 4.47 0.15
N HIS A 115 -5.92 4.83 -0.76
CA HIS A 115 -5.83 6.05 -1.57
C HIS A 115 -6.87 7.12 -1.21
N GLU A 116 -7.65 6.92 -0.16
CA GLU A 116 -8.52 7.96 0.35
C GLU A 116 -7.71 9.02 1.08
N MET A 117 -8.10 10.29 0.90
CA MET A 117 -7.48 11.45 1.56
C MET A 117 -8.46 12.08 2.55
N VAL A 118 -7.97 12.56 3.69
CA VAL A 118 -8.80 13.11 4.77
C VAL A 118 -9.66 14.30 4.34
N ASP A 119 -9.26 15.02 3.30
CA ASP A 119 -10.00 16.13 2.71
C ASP A 119 -11.04 15.70 1.68
N GLY A 120 -11.08 14.41 1.31
CA GLY A 120 -11.97 13.84 0.32
C GLY A 120 -11.48 13.98 -1.13
N SER A 121 -10.24 14.38 -1.35
CA SER A 121 -9.64 14.44 -2.69
C SER A 121 -9.14 13.08 -3.20
N GLY A 122 -9.16 12.06 -2.35
CA GLY A 122 -8.73 10.70 -2.68
C GLY A 122 -9.78 9.88 -3.44
N TYR A 123 -9.49 8.61 -3.62
CA TYR A 123 -10.36 7.65 -4.29
C TYR A 123 -10.36 6.29 -3.53
N PRO A 124 -11.32 5.39 -3.79
CA PRO A 124 -12.35 5.41 -4.83
C PRO A 124 -13.64 6.17 -4.49
N LEU A 125 -13.91 6.46 -3.21
CA LEU A 125 -15.18 7.09 -2.78
C LEU A 125 -15.06 8.57 -2.49
N GLY A 126 -13.86 9.14 -2.37
CA GLY A 126 -13.64 10.48 -1.86
C GLY A 126 -14.09 10.62 -0.41
N SER A 127 -13.85 9.60 0.39
CA SER A 127 -14.21 9.56 1.81
C SER A 127 -13.45 10.61 2.60
N LYS A 128 -14.08 11.16 3.65
CA LYS A 128 -13.46 12.17 4.50
C LYS A 128 -13.26 11.64 5.92
N GLN A 129 -12.16 12.09 6.55
CA GLN A 129 -11.87 11.92 7.98
C GLN A 129 -12.40 10.60 8.60
N ASP A 130 -13.49 10.67 9.36
CA ASP A 130 -14.02 9.57 10.17
C ASP A 130 -14.50 8.35 9.36
N LYS A 131 -14.70 8.50 8.06
CA LYS A 131 -15.07 7.41 7.18
C LYS A 131 -13.88 6.57 6.71
N ILE A 132 -12.66 7.06 6.91
CA ILE A 132 -11.42 6.35 6.59
C ILE A 132 -10.89 5.72 7.87
N THR A 133 -10.72 4.41 7.88
CA THR A 133 -10.21 3.69 9.06
C THR A 133 -8.80 4.14 9.41
N LEU A 134 -8.44 4.12 10.70
CA LEU A 134 -7.08 4.51 11.12
C LEU A 134 -5.99 3.66 10.43
N PRO A 135 -6.10 2.32 10.34
CA PRO A 135 -5.13 1.52 9.61
C PRO A 135 -5.00 1.92 8.13
N ALA A 136 -6.11 2.24 7.45
CA ALA A 136 -6.06 2.69 6.06
C ALA A 136 -5.34 4.05 5.92
N ARG A 137 -5.54 4.98 6.88
CA ARG A 137 -4.80 6.25 6.90
C ARG A 137 -3.30 6.07 7.13
N ILE A 138 -2.90 5.11 7.97
CA ILE A 138 -1.49 4.77 8.18
C ILE A 138 -0.89 4.24 6.88
N VAL A 139 -1.55 3.27 6.22
CA VAL A 139 -1.06 2.73 4.95
C VAL A 139 -1.01 3.81 3.86
N ALA A 140 -2.03 4.68 3.75
CA ALA A 140 -2.05 5.79 2.79
C ALA A 140 -0.84 6.73 2.98
N LEU A 141 -0.53 7.09 4.22
CA LEU A 141 0.62 7.95 4.54
C LEU A 141 1.94 7.28 4.17
N VAL A 142 2.10 6.02 4.54
CA VAL A 142 3.33 5.26 4.29
C VAL A 142 3.52 4.99 2.80
N ASN A 143 2.46 4.61 2.10
CA ASN A 143 2.45 4.44 0.65
C ASN A 143 2.89 5.73 -0.09
N TYR A 144 2.32 6.87 0.32
CA TYR A 144 2.71 8.16 -0.23
C TYR A 144 4.19 8.48 0.04
N TYR A 145 4.67 8.22 1.26
CA TYR A 145 6.07 8.41 1.64
C TYR A 145 7.02 7.52 0.82
N ASP A 146 6.70 6.22 0.70
CA ASP A 146 7.53 5.28 -0.06
C ASP A 146 7.63 5.67 -1.55
N ASN A 147 6.51 6.06 -2.17
CA ASN A 147 6.49 6.55 -3.56
C ASN A 147 7.31 7.83 -3.77
N LEU A 148 7.50 8.66 -2.74
CA LEU A 148 8.38 9.84 -2.81
C LEU A 148 9.86 9.48 -2.68
N CYS A 149 10.16 8.51 -1.80
CA CYS A 149 11.55 8.10 -1.52
C CYS A 149 12.09 7.11 -2.54
N ASN A 150 11.22 6.23 -3.03
CA ASN A 150 11.54 5.15 -3.95
C ASN A 150 10.62 5.24 -5.19
N PRO A 151 10.78 6.27 -6.03
CA PRO A 151 9.96 6.37 -7.24
C PRO A 151 10.26 5.18 -8.15
N ILE A 152 9.21 4.50 -8.62
CA ILE A 152 9.32 3.38 -9.54
C ILE A 152 10.12 3.81 -10.78
N ASP A 153 11.19 3.11 -11.12
CA ASP A 153 11.95 3.33 -12.34
C ASP A 153 11.31 2.60 -13.51
N TYR A 154 10.36 3.28 -14.14
CA TYR A 154 9.64 2.74 -15.30
C TYR A 154 10.52 2.45 -16.53
N ALA A 155 11.78 2.86 -16.50
CA ALA A 155 12.72 2.56 -17.61
C ALA A 155 13.29 1.13 -17.51
N GLN A 156 13.18 0.49 -16.33
CA GLN A 156 13.66 -0.87 -16.07
C GLN A 156 12.52 -1.90 -15.92
N ALA A 157 11.26 -1.48 -15.96
CA ALA A 157 10.07 -2.33 -15.74
C ALA A 157 9.63 -3.06 -17.03
#